data_cea49b265dbfba0db6818630414ae3aa
#
_entry.id   cea49b265dbfba0db6818630414ae3aa
#
_cell.length_a   1.000
_cell.length_b   1.000
_cell.length_c   1.000
_cell.angle_alpha   90.00
_cell.angle_beta   90.00
_cell.angle_gamma   90.00
#
_symmetry.space_group_name_H-M   'P 1'
#
loop_
_entity.id
_entity.type
_entity.pdbx_description
1 polymer ?
#
loop_
_entity_poly.entity_id
_entity_poly.type
_entity_poly.pdbx_seq_one_letter_code
_entity_poly.pdbx_strand_id
1 'polypeptide(L)'
;MNLRHTLIGAIVLAALILGGLWLFLRHEPVQVPLNAFQQSCMQGQRQGALPLDAESERKALAYCDCVAEEVAKRLGPQELADLGLGQAKPETAGKLDLAIAFCRDRTR
;
A
#
# COMPACT_ATOMS: atom_id res chain seq x y z
N MET A 1 -53.29 -4.88 -1.67
CA MET A 1 -51.88 -4.63 -1.41
C MET A 1 -51.70 -3.15 -1.04
N ASN A 2 -51.22 -2.91 0.12
CA ASN A 2 -51.11 -1.54 0.65
C ASN A 2 -50.00 -0.78 -0.01
N LEU A 3 -50.31 0.24 -0.78
CA LEU A 3 -49.37 1.17 -1.42
C LEU A 3 -48.32 1.72 -0.43
N ARG A 4 -48.70 1.86 0.84
CA ARG A 4 -47.83 2.28 1.94
C ARG A 4 -46.66 1.33 2.18
N HIS A 5 -46.91 0.01 2.13
CA HIS A 5 -45.87 -0.99 2.38
C HIS A 5 -44.85 -1.08 1.22
N THR A 6 -45.35 -0.91 0.00
CA THR A 6 -44.50 -0.86 -1.20
C THR A 6 -43.60 0.39 -1.21
N LEU A 7 -44.17 1.54 -0.82
CA LEU A 7 -43.40 2.79 -0.72
C LEU A 7 -42.33 2.72 0.36
N ILE A 8 -42.65 2.19 1.53
CA ILE A 8 -41.69 2.03 2.64
C ILE A 8 -40.58 1.08 2.22
N GLY A 9 -40.89 -0.04 1.59
CA GLY A 9 -39.90 -1.00 1.07
C GLY A 9 -38.95 -0.36 0.05
N ALA A 10 -39.48 0.44 -0.88
CA ALA A 10 -38.67 1.14 -1.89
C ALA A 10 -37.74 2.17 -1.26
N ILE A 11 -38.22 2.93 -0.25
CA ILE A 11 -37.38 3.91 0.44
C ILE A 11 -36.27 3.26 1.23
N VAL A 12 -36.55 2.16 1.93
CA VAL A 12 -35.53 1.40 2.68
C VAL A 12 -34.49 0.83 1.74
N LEU A 13 -34.92 0.27 0.62
CA LEU A 13 -33.99 -0.27 -0.38
C LEU A 13 -33.09 0.83 -0.97
N ALA A 14 -33.68 1.97 -1.32
CA ALA A 14 -32.92 3.11 -1.83
C ALA A 14 -31.92 3.63 -0.79
N ALA A 15 -32.30 3.70 0.47
CA ALA A 15 -31.42 4.14 1.56
C ALA A 15 -30.25 3.16 1.76
N LEU A 16 -30.47 1.85 1.65
CA LEU A 16 -29.43 0.84 1.75
C LEU A 16 -28.44 0.92 0.57
N ILE A 17 -28.95 1.11 -0.64
CA ILE A 17 -28.11 1.26 -1.84
C ILE A 17 -27.27 2.53 -1.75
N LEU A 18 -27.86 3.65 -1.39
CA LEU A 18 -27.15 4.93 -1.25
C LEU A 18 -26.13 4.86 -0.11
N GLY A 19 -26.47 4.26 1.01
CA GLY A 19 -25.55 4.07 2.14
C GLY A 19 -24.38 3.16 1.78
N GLY A 20 -24.64 2.04 1.11
CA GLY A 20 -23.62 1.12 0.64
C GLY A 20 -22.70 1.77 -0.40
N LEU A 21 -23.26 2.50 -1.35
CA LEU A 21 -22.51 3.23 -2.37
C LEU A 21 -21.64 4.32 -1.75
N TRP A 22 -22.18 5.03 -0.76
CA TRP A 22 -21.44 6.08 -0.06
C TRP A 22 -20.26 5.52 0.74
N LEU A 23 -20.43 4.40 1.43
CA LEU A 23 -19.35 3.69 2.12
C LEU A 23 -18.29 3.17 1.14
N PHE A 24 -18.73 2.68 -0.02
CA PHE A 24 -17.83 2.21 -1.06
C PHE A 24 -17.00 3.34 -1.67
N LEU A 25 -17.63 4.49 -1.91
CA LEU A 25 -16.93 5.69 -2.44
C LEU A 25 -16.05 6.35 -1.38
N ARG A 26 -16.35 6.17 -0.11
CA ARG A 26 -15.52 6.64 0.99
C ARG A 26 -14.30 5.77 1.27
N HIS A 27 -14.27 4.57 0.73
CA HIS A 27 -13.04 3.80 0.70
C HIS A 27 -12.05 4.59 -0.16
N GLU A 28 -11.15 5.28 0.50
CA GLU A 28 -10.02 5.92 -0.15
C GLU A 28 -9.32 4.89 -1.02
N PRO A 29 -8.86 5.29 -2.24
CA PRO A 29 -8.06 4.40 -3.04
C PRO A 29 -6.96 3.85 -2.15
N VAL A 30 -6.83 2.55 -2.13
CA VAL A 30 -5.87 1.81 -1.34
C VAL A 30 -4.52 2.49 -1.50
N GLN A 31 -4.18 3.36 -0.59
CA GLN A 31 -2.79 3.65 -0.35
C GLN A 31 -2.19 2.30 -0.03
N VAL A 32 -1.33 1.81 -0.90
CA VAL A 32 -0.53 0.64 -0.55
C VAL A 32 0.04 0.99 0.81
N PRO A 33 -0.43 0.37 1.88
CA PRO A 33 0.01 0.81 3.18
C PRO A 33 1.52 0.63 3.21
N LEU A 34 2.24 1.65 3.64
CA LEU A 34 3.69 1.57 3.88
C LEU A 34 4.04 0.28 4.61
N ASN A 35 3.13 -0.21 5.44
CA ASN A 35 3.22 -1.49 6.13
C ASN A 35 3.31 -2.70 5.18
N ALA A 36 2.53 -2.72 4.09
CA ALA A 36 2.58 -3.81 3.11
C ALA A 36 3.90 -3.80 2.35
N PHE A 37 4.40 -2.63 1.99
CA PHE A 37 5.72 -2.47 1.37
C PHE A 37 6.83 -2.95 2.31
N GLN A 38 6.76 -2.55 3.57
CA GLN A 38 7.71 -2.94 4.61
C GLN A 38 7.71 -4.45 4.83
N GLN A 39 6.54 -5.09 4.89
CA GLN A 39 6.41 -6.54 4.99
C GLN A 39 6.99 -7.25 3.77
N SER A 40 6.74 -6.77 2.56
CA SER A 40 7.31 -7.32 1.34
C SER A 40 8.83 -7.21 1.31
N CYS A 41 9.38 -6.08 1.74
CA CYS A 41 10.80 -5.84 1.87
C CYS A 41 11.43 -6.83 2.87
N MET A 42 10.82 -7.02 4.04
CA MET A 42 11.30 -7.96 5.05
C MET A 42 11.23 -9.41 4.58
N GLN A 43 10.18 -9.79 3.86
CA GLN A 43 10.08 -11.13 3.26
C GLN A 43 11.21 -11.37 2.26
N GLY A 44 11.53 -10.38 1.43
CA GLY A 44 12.65 -10.46 0.50
C GLY A 44 13.99 -10.68 1.20
N GLN A 45 14.21 -10.02 2.32
CA GLN A 45 15.41 -10.18 3.13
C GLN A 45 15.49 -11.57 3.78
N ARG A 46 14.36 -12.13 4.20
CA ARG A 46 14.30 -13.45 4.84
C ARG A 46 14.46 -14.60 3.84
N GLN A 47 13.98 -14.45 2.60
CA GLN A 47 14.04 -15.49 1.57
C GLN A 47 15.46 -15.73 1.05
N GLY A 48 16.34 -14.76 1.15
CA GLY A 48 17.71 -14.84 0.63
C GLY A 48 18.73 -15.47 1.58
N ALA A 49 18.34 -15.83 2.81
CA ALA A 49 19.28 -16.25 3.83
C ALA A 49 18.68 -17.20 4.85
N LEU A 50 19.54 -17.92 5.57
CA LEU A 50 19.29 -18.59 6.84
C LEU A 50 18.57 -17.63 7.79
N PRO A 51 17.84 -18.15 8.82
CA PRO A 51 17.14 -17.30 9.77
C PRO A 51 18.06 -16.18 10.26
N LEU A 52 17.62 -14.93 10.07
CA LEU A 52 18.37 -13.75 10.45
C LEU A 52 18.54 -13.74 11.98
N ASP A 53 19.76 -13.47 12.43
CA ASP A 53 19.98 -13.18 13.84
C ASP A 53 19.36 -11.83 14.23
N ALA A 54 19.30 -11.52 15.51
CA ALA A 54 18.67 -10.28 15.99
C ALA A 54 19.32 -9.01 15.43
N GLU A 55 20.62 -9.02 15.22
CA GLU A 55 21.35 -7.88 14.67
C GLU A 55 21.07 -7.69 13.18
N SER A 56 21.10 -8.76 12.40
CA SER A 56 20.77 -8.74 10.98
C SER A 56 19.31 -8.34 10.74
N GLU A 57 18.40 -8.80 11.56
CA GLU A 57 16.99 -8.42 11.51
C GLU A 57 16.79 -6.92 11.79
N ARG A 58 17.51 -6.38 12.76
CA ARG A 58 17.48 -4.96 13.08
C ARG A 58 17.98 -4.10 11.92
N LYS A 59 19.07 -4.51 11.28
CA LYS A 59 19.63 -3.83 10.10
C LYS A 59 18.66 -3.91 8.92
N ALA A 60 18.03 -5.06 8.69
CA ALA A 60 17.04 -5.24 7.65
C ALA A 60 15.81 -4.36 7.88
N LEU A 61 15.31 -4.27 9.12
CA LEU A 61 14.22 -3.37 9.48
C LEU A 61 14.57 -1.90 9.22
N ALA A 62 15.74 -1.46 9.63
CA ALA A 62 16.21 -0.09 9.41
C ALA A 62 16.32 0.22 7.91
N TYR A 63 16.82 -0.71 7.13
CA TYR A 63 16.91 -0.58 5.67
C TYR A 63 15.52 -0.50 5.03
N CYS A 64 14.61 -1.41 5.38
CA CYS A 64 13.25 -1.42 4.83
C CYS A 64 12.45 -0.18 5.23
N ASP A 65 12.59 0.30 6.47
CA ASP A 65 11.98 1.56 6.93
C ASP A 65 12.51 2.76 6.11
N CYS A 66 13.81 2.82 5.89
CA CYS A 66 14.44 3.86 5.09
C CYS A 66 13.90 3.87 3.66
N VAL A 67 13.86 2.70 3.01
CA VAL A 67 13.36 2.57 1.63
C VAL A 67 11.89 2.99 1.56
N ALA A 68 11.06 2.57 2.51
CA ALA A 68 9.66 2.95 2.56
C ALA A 68 9.47 4.46 2.67
N GLU A 69 10.24 5.13 3.54
CA GLU A 69 10.20 6.59 3.68
C GLU A 69 10.65 7.30 2.40
N GLU A 70 11.75 6.88 1.80
CA GLU A 70 12.27 7.50 0.59
C GLU A 70 11.34 7.29 -0.60
N VAL A 71 10.75 6.11 -0.74
CA VAL A 71 9.76 5.81 -1.77
C VAL A 71 8.54 6.73 -1.59
N ALA A 72 8.05 6.91 -0.37
CA ALA A 72 6.93 7.80 -0.09
C ALA A 72 7.23 9.26 -0.45
N LYS A 73 8.47 9.71 -0.28
CA LYS A 73 8.89 11.08 -0.63
C LYS A 73 9.09 11.29 -2.12
N ARG A 74 9.60 10.28 -2.83
CA ARG A 74 10.04 10.40 -4.23
C ARG A 74 8.95 10.03 -5.22
N LEU A 75 8.03 9.12 -4.85
CA LEU A 75 6.97 8.62 -5.71
C LEU A 75 5.64 9.29 -5.38
N GLY A 76 4.93 9.74 -6.42
CA GLY A 76 3.56 10.23 -6.28
C GLY A 76 2.58 9.08 -6.07
N PRO A 77 1.30 9.39 -5.70
CA PRO A 77 0.28 8.37 -5.47
C PRO A 77 0.05 7.45 -6.67
N GLN A 78 0.09 8.00 -7.89
CA GLN A 78 -0.09 7.23 -9.12
C GLN A 78 1.08 6.28 -9.36
N GLU A 79 2.30 6.74 -9.13
CA GLU A 79 3.51 5.94 -9.29
C GLU A 79 3.54 4.79 -8.28
N LEU A 80 3.11 5.03 -7.04
CA LEU A 80 2.99 4.00 -6.01
C LEU A 80 1.95 2.94 -6.38
N ALA A 81 0.81 3.36 -6.92
CA ALA A 81 -0.23 2.46 -7.39
C ALA A 81 0.27 1.59 -8.54
N ASP A 82 0.96 2.18 -9.52
CA ASP A 82 1.53 1.47 -10.66
C ASP A 82 2.59 0.44 -10.20
N LEU A 83 3.40 0.80 -9.22
CA LEU A 83 4.39 -0.10 -8.63
C LEU A 83 3.72 -1.30 -7.97
N GLY A 84 2.65 -1.07 -7.22
CA GLY A 84 1.89 -2.12 -6.56
C GLY A 84 1.22 -3.09 -7.53
N LEU A 85 0.85 -2.62 -8.73
CA LEU A 85 0.24 -3.42 -9.80
C LEU A 85 1.26 -4.09 -10.72
N GLY A 86 2.56 -3.86 -10.51
CA GLY A 86 3.61 -4.37 -11.40
C GLY A 86 3.69 -3.65 -12.74
N GLN A 87 3.12 -2.45 -12.84
CA GLN A 87 3.06 -1.63 -14.05
C GLN A 87 3.96 -0.40 -13.97
N ALA A 88 5.02 -0.47 -13.20
CA ALA A 88 5.93 0.65 -13.00
C ALA A 88 6.60 1.09 -14.31
N LYS A 89 6.57 2.40 -14.56
CA LYS A 89 7.26 3.01 -15.71
C LYS A 89 8.78 3.05 -15.45
N PRO A 90 9.63 3.14 -16.49
CA PRO A 90 11.08 3.25 -16.31
C PRO A 90 11.52 4.39 -15.39
N GLU A 91 10.82 5.53 -15.43
CA GLU A 91 11.07 6.67 -14.55
C GLU A 91 10.84 6.31 -13.07
N THR A 92 9.76 5.59 -12.79
CA THR A 92 9.43 5.11 -11.45
C THR A 92 10.48 4.11 -10.96
N ALA A 93 10.91 3.19 -11.80
CA ALA A 93 11.97 2.25 -11.48
C ALA A 93 13.29 2.97 -11.16
N GLY A 94 13.62 4.02 -11.90
CA GLY A 94 14.80 4.85 -11.63
C GLY A 94 14.74 5.54 -10.27
N LYS A 95 13.59 6.08 -9.90
CA LYS A 95 13.37 6.69 -8.57
C LYS A 95 13.49 5.66 -7.46
N LEU A 96 12.97 4.46 -7.67
CA LEU A 96 13.09 3.35 -6.72
C LEU A 96 14.56 2.96 -6.53
N ASP A 97 15.32 2.82 -7.60
CA ASP A 97 16.76 2.50 -7.55
C ASP A 97 17.54 3.55 -6.77
N LEU A 98 17.24 4.83 -6.95
CA LEU A 98 17.85 5.92 -6.19
C LEU A 98 17.53 5.82 -4.70
N ALA A 99 16.29 5.50 -4.35
CA ALA A 99 15.88 5.29 -2.96
C ALA A 99 16.63 4.13 -2.32
N ILE A 100 16.76 3.03 -3.04
CA ILE A 100 17.48 1.83 -2.58
C ILE A 100 18.96 2.14 -2.38
N ALA A 101 19.60 2.82 -3.32
CA ALA A 101 21.01 3.18 -3.23
C ALA A 101 21.26 4.11 -2.03
N PHE A 102 20.41 5.11 -1.85
CA PHE A 102 20.48 6.04 -0.72
C PHE A 102 20.41 5.30 0.62
N CYS A 103 19.43 4.40 0.76
CA CYS A 103 19.22 3.66 2.00
C CYS A 103 20.31 2.62 2.25
N ARG A 104 20.85 2.02 1.21
CA ARG A 104 21.98 1.09 1.32
C ARG A 104 23.22 1.77 1.90
N ASP A 105 23.52 2.97 1.44
CA ASP A 105 24.68 3.72 1.95
C ASP A 105 24.47 4.20 3.39
N ARG A 106 23.24 4.56 3.73
CA ARG A 106 22.91 5.08 5.07
C ARG A 106 22.86 3.98 6.12
N THR A 107 22.52 2.76 5.75
CA THR A 107 22.34 1.64 6.71
C THR A 107 23.51 0.65 6.74
N ARG A 108 24.62 0.97 6.11
CA ARG A 108 25.85 0.20 6.21
C ARG A 108 26.43 0.19 7.62
#